data_96db85f8dcc91d4db450f36ac50fc570
#
_entry.id   96db85f8dcc91d4db450f36ac50fc570
#
_cell.length_a   1.000
_cell.length_b   1.000
_cell.length_c   1.000
_cell.angle_alpha   90.00
_cell.angle_beta   90.00
_cell.angle_gamma   90.00
#
_symmetry.space_group_name_H-M   'P 1'
#
loop_
_entity.id
_entity.type
_entity.pdbx_description
1 polymer ?
#
loop_
_entity_poly.entity_id
_entity_poly.type
_entity_poly.pdbx_seq_one_letter_code
_entity_poly.pdbx_strand_id
1 'polypeptide(L)'
;MAAPLTRSTWRSSVGGPVADAATLAVPALTEPLALDFVNPASTTARIPARARQRNVLPGFGWSLAYTLMYLGLIVLLPLSATLLKTATGGWEAFWATISAPRVLASFRLSFGAALAAAALNAVFGLLLAWVLSRYRFPGRRIVDALVDLPIALPTAVAGIALTALYAPNGWIGGLLAPLGIQVAFTPVGVFVALVFVGLPFVVRTVQPVLEDIEHEQEEAAASLGATPWQVFWRVTLPALRPALLTGFALAFARGVGEYGSVIFIAGNMPMVSEIAPLLIITKLEQYDYVGATAIAVAMLAVSFVLLLAINLLQGRLARKPAP
;
A
#
# COMPACT_ATOMS: atom_id res chain seq x y z
N MET A 1 41.34 -14.18 -36.90
CA MET A 1 40.70 -13.65 -38.13
C MET A 1 39.82 -12.51 -37.71
N ALA A 2 40.33 -11.28 -37.76
CA ALA A 2 39.74 -10.05 -37.25
C ALA A 2 39.13 -9.28 -38.43
N ALA A 3 37.91 -8.80 -38.27
CA ALA A 3 37.24 -7.85 -39.18
C ALA A 3 37.15 -6.48 -38.51
N PRO A 4 37.47 -5.38 -39.20
CA PRO A 4 37.57 -4.05 -38.59
C PRO A 4 36.28 -3.26 -38.62
N LEU A 5 36.11 -2.45 -37.58
CA LEU A 5 35.05 -1.44 -37.40
C LEU A 5 35.24 -0.26 -38.36
N THR A 6 34.25 0.05 -39.16
CA THR A 6 34.21 1.24 -40.03
C THR A 6 33.69 2.46 -39.22
N ARG A 7 34.54 3.47 -39.16
CA ARG A 7 34.20 4.84 -38.70
C ARG A 7 33.36 5.54 -39.79
N SER A 8 32.16 5.99 -39.49
CA SER A 8 31.43 6.97 -40.30
C SER A 8 31.79 8.38 -39.86
N THR A 9 32.46 9.08 -40.75
CA THR A 9 32.82 10.50 -40.68
C THR A 9 31.63 11.35 -41.06
N TRP A 10 31.16 12.19 -40.15
CA TRP A 10 30.27 13.30 -40.49
C TRP A 10 31.09 14.51 -40.94
N ARG A 11 31.00 14.85 -42.21
CA ARG A 11 31.53 16.09 -42.80
C ARG A 11 30.61 17.25 -42.50
N SER A 12 31.16 18.28 -41.86
CA SER A 12 30.59 19.64 -41.77
C SER A 12 30.62 20.28 -43.15
N SER A 13 29.47 20.72 -43.64
CA SER A 13 29.35 21.69 -44.76
C SER A 13 28.86 23.02 -44.20
N VAL A 14 29.79 23.92 -43.92
CA VAL A 14 29.55 25.34 -43.74
C VAL A 14 29.80 26.03 -45.07
N GLY A 15 28.87 26.81 -45.56
CA GLY A 15 29.09 27.65 -46.73
C GLY A 15 27.77 28.11 -47.33
N GLY A 16 27.19 29.20 -46.83
CA GLY A 16 26.19 29.99 -47.52
C GLY A 16 26.42 31.48 -47.21
N PRO A 17 26.26 32.40 -48.16
CA PRO A 17 26.84 33.72 -48.15
C PRO A 17 26.12 34.71 -47.20
N VAL A 18 26.89 35.59 -46.65
CA VAL A 18 26.50 36.83 -45.92
C VAL A 18 25.72 37.71 -46.86
N ALA A 19 24.46 37.98 -46.57
CA ALA A 19 23.67 39.01 -47.27
C ALA A 19 23.61 40.27 -46.38
N ASP A 20 23.83 41.38 -47.03
CA ASP A 20 24.00 42.75 -46.54
C ASP A 20 22.90 43.23 -45.57
N ALA A 21 23.37 43.91 -44.56
CA ALA A 21 22.58 44.77 -43.68
C ALA A 21 22.20 46.07 -44.46
N ALA A 22 20.98 46.17 -44.95
CA ALA A 22 20.45 47.43 -45.41
C ALA A 22 18.98 47.59 -44.97
N THR A 23 18.78 48.55 -44.08
CA THR A 23 17.61 49.45 -44.01
C THR A 23 16.25 48.80 -43.74
N LEU A 24 15.95 48.53 -42.49
CA LEU A 24 14.57 48.42 -42.03
C LEU A 24 14.10 49.83 -41.59
N ALA A 25 13.36 50.49 -42.45
CA ALA A 25 12.61 51.69 -42.12
C ALA A 25 11.49 51.36 -41.12
N VAL A 26 11.48 52.03 -39.99
CA VAL A 26 10.43 52.01 -39.00
C VAL A 26 9.25 52.84 -39.53
N PRO A 27 8.05 52.25 -39.73
CA PRO A 27 6.87 53.05 -40.02
C PRO A 27 6.40 53.76 -38.75
N ALA A 28 6.24 55.10 -38.86
CA ALA A 28 5.67 55.94 -37.83
C ALA A 28 4.24 55.54 -37.50
N LEU A 29 4.01 55.03 -36.30
CA LEU A 29 2.67 54.81 -35.74
C LEU A 29 2.12 56.15 -35.25
N THR A 30 1.37 56.82 -36.14
CA THR A 30 0.50 57.96 -35.80
C THR A 30 -0.95 57.57 -36.15
N GLU A 31 -1.54 56.70 -35.34
CA GLU A 31 -2.98 56.65 -35.23
C GLU A 31 -3.38 56.69 -33.75
N PRO A 32 -4.34 57.52 -33.36
CA PRO A 32 -4.81 57.60 -31.99
C PRO A 32 -5.63 56.31 -31.68
N LEU A 33 -5.23 55.58 -30.66
CA LEU A 33 -5.99 54.46 -30.08
C LEU A 33 -7.35 55.00 -29.61
N ALA A 34 -8.40 54.78 -30.42
CA ALA A 34 -9.77 54.93 -29.97
C ALA A 34 -10.06 53.80 -28.97
N LEU A 35 -10.10 54.14 -27.70
CA LEU A 35 -10.59 53.25 -26.64
C LEU A 35 -12.12 53.13 -26.81
N ASP A 36 -12.54 52.13 -27.56
CA ASP A 36 -13.94 51.68 -27.53
C ASP A 36 -14.24 51.16 -26.12
N PHE A 37 -14.98 51.98 -25.37
CA PHE A 37 -15.59 51.56 -24.13
C PHE A 37 -16.60 50.44 -24.42
N VAL A 38 -16.17 49.19 -24.22
CA VAL A 38 -17.06 48.04 -24.27
C VAL A 38 -18.11 48.21 -23.19
N ASN A 39 -19.36 48.40 -23.63
CA ASN A 39 -20.54 48.52 -22.81
C ASN A 39 -20.76 47.21 -22.02
N PRO A 40 -20.74 47.20 -20.65
CA PRO A 40 -20.82 45.96 -19.86
C PRO A 40 -22.23 45.33 -19.79
N ALA A 41 -23.19 45.80 -20.59
CA ALA A 41 -24.61 45.44 -20.40
C ALA A 41 -25.15 44.31 -21.29
N SER A 42 -24.33 43.56 -22.04
CA SER A 42 -24.90 42.56 -22.96
C SER A 42 -24.13 41.23 -23.10
N THR A 43 -23.32 40.85 -22.11
CA THR A 43 -22.73 39.50 -22.16
C THR A 43 -23.22 38.68 -20.96
N THR A 44 -24.51 38.32 -20.97
CA THR A 44 -24.95 37.13 -20.25
C THR A 44 -24.37 35.95 -20.99
N ALA A 45 -23.13 35.61 -20.62
CA ALA A 45 -22.52 34.35 -21.01
C ALA A 45 -23.42 33.23 -20.49
N ARG A 46 -24.23 32.65 -21.36
CA ARG A 46 -24.90 31.38 -21.11
C ARG A 46 -23.79 30.41 -20.77
N ILE A 47 -23.68 30.04 -19.48
CA ILE A 47 -22.85 28.90 -19.03
C ILE A 47 -23.29 27.71 -19.87
N PRO A 48 -22.42 27.17 -20.75
CA PRO A 48 -22.80 26.03 -21.56
C PRO A 48 -23.20 24.92 -20.62
N ALA A 49 -24.41 24.41 -20.77
CA ALA A 49 -24.88 23.22 -20.07
C ALA A 49 -23.76 22.19 -20.15
N ARG A 50 -23.34 21.71 -19.00
CA ARG A 50 -22.29 20.73 -18.75
C ARG A 50 -22.25 19.74 -19.90
N ALA A 51 -21.33 19.91 -20.84
CA ALA A 51 -21.15 19.03 -21.98
C ALA A 51 -21.00 17.61 -21.41
N ARG A 52 -22.00 16.79 -21.70
CA ARG A 52 -22.00 15.36 -21.36
C ARG A 52 -20.69 14.80 -21.93
N GLN A 53 -19.72 14.54 -21.08
CA GLN A 53 -18.43 13.98 -21.48
C GLN A 53 -18.74 12.72 -22.30
N ARG A 54 -18.60 12.85 -23.60
CA ARG A 54 -18.67 11.69 -24.51
C ARG A 54 -17.53 10.78 -24.09
N ASN A 55 -17.87 9.59 -23.62
CA ASN A 55 -16.88 8.55 -23.35
C ASN A 55 -16.04 8.37 -24.61
N VAL A 56 -14.77 8.76 -24.53
CA VAL A 56 -13.82 8.77 -25.64
C VAL A 56 -13.48 7.35 -26.13
N LEU A 57 -13.77 6.34 -25.28
CA LEU A 57 -13.49 4.94 -25.59
C LEU A 57 -14.74 4.23 -26.11
N PRO A 58 -14.75 3.79 -27.39
CA PRO A 58 -15.81 2.92 -27.89
C PRO A 58 -15.78 1.59 -27.13
N GLY A 59 -16.95 1.14 -26.65
CA GLY A 59 -17.06 -0.13 -25.91
C GLY A 59 -17.06 -0.04 -24.39
N PHE A 60 -16.97 1.16 -23.78
CA PHE A 60 -16.98 1.33 -22.32
C PHE A 60 -18.16 0.61 -21.65
N GLY A 61 -19.36 0.67 -22.21
CA GLY A 61 -20.54 0.00 -21.64
C GLY A 61 -20.40 -1.53 -21.56
N TRP A 62 -19.88 -2.14 -22.60
CA TRP A 62 -19.66 -3.60 -22.64
C TRP A 62 -18.52 -4.03 -21.71
N SER A 63 -17.42 -3.25 -21.70
CA SER A 63 -16.30 -3.51 -20.80
C SER A 63 -16.73 -3.40 -19.32
N LEU A 64 -17.49 -2.36 -18.98
CA LEU A 64 -18.04 -2.18 -17.64
C LEU A 64 -18.99 -3.30 -17.25
N ALA A 65 -19.92 -3.68 -18.14
CA ALA A 65 -20.88 -4.77 -17.90
C ALA A 65 -20.16 -6.09 -17.65
N TYR A 66 -19.15 -6.43 -18.47
CA TYR A 66 -18.36 -7.64 -18.28
C TYR A 66 -17.58 -7.63 -16.96
N THR A 67 -16.94 -6.50 -16.63
CA THR A 67 -16.20 -6.34 -15.37
C THR A 67 -17.11 -6.48 -14.16
N LEU A 68 -18.29 -5.85 -14.18
CA LEU A 68 -19.25 -5.95 -13.08
C LEU A 68 -19.85 -7.35 -12.97
N MET A 69 -20.13 -8.02 -14.10
CA MET A 69 -20.59 -9.41 -14.11
C MET A 69 -19.53 -10.35 -13.53
N TYR A 70 -18.27 -10.21 -13.97
CA TYR A 70 -17.16 -11.02 -13.47
C TYR A 70 -16.94 -10.81 -11.96
N LEU A 71 -16.89 -9.55 -11.53
CA LEU A 71 -16.76 -9.21 -10.11
C LEU A 71 -17.94 -9.73 -9.28
N GLY A 72 -19.16 -9.58 -9.80
CA GLY A 72 -20.38 -10.10 -9.16
C GLY A 72 -20.35 -11.61 -8.99
N LEU A 73 -19.98 -12.34 -10.03
CA LEU A 73 -19.93 -13.79 -9.99
C LEU A 73 -18.81 -14.34 -9.09
N ILE A 74 -17.60 -13.77 -9.18
CA ILE A 74 -16.42 -14.32 -8.49
C ILE A 74 -16.35 -13.83 -7.03
N VAL A 75 -16.77 -12.59 -6.75
CA VAL A 75 -16.62 -12.00 -5.41
C VAL A 75 -17.96 -11.95 -4.66
N LEU A 76 -18.99 -11.35 -5.27
CA LEU A 76 -20.26 -11.13 -4.54
C LEU A 76 -21.04 -12.44 -4.30
N LEU A 77 -21.00 -13.41 -5.23
CA LEU A 77 -21.73 -14.66 -5.07
C LEU A 77 -21.19 -15.49 -3.87
N PRO A 78 -19.88 -15.77 -3.72
CA PRO A 78 -19.37 -16.47 -2.54
C PRO A 78 -19.59 -15.69 -1.24
N LEU A 79 -19.44 -14.36 -1.25
CA LEU A 79 -19.71 -13.53 -0.07
C LEU A 79 -21.19 -13.60 0.33
N SER A 80 -22.11 -13.51 -0.64
CA SER A 80 -23.54 -13.61 -0.35
C SER A 80 -23.91 -15.00 0.19
N ALA A 81 -23.30 -16.07 -0.33
CA ALA A 81 -23.51 -17.43 0.19
C ALA A 81 -23.06 -17.54 1.66
N THR A 82 -21.94 -16.91 2.03
CA THR A 82 -21.47 -16.87 3.43
C THR A 82 -22.45 -16.10 4.33
N LEU A 83 -22.95 -14.95 3.87
CA LEU A 83 -23.96 -14.17 4.59
C LEU A 83 -25.29 -14.94 4.76
N LEU A 84 -25.76 -15.56 3.68
CA LEU A 84 -26.98 -16.38 3.71
C LEU A 84 -26.84 -17.57 4.67
N LYS A 85 -25.68 -18.26 4.64
CA LYS A 85 -25.41 -19.35 5.58
C LYS A 85 -25.41 -18.90 7.03
N THR A 86 -24.81 -17.75 7.32
CA THR A 86 -24.85 -17.15 8.66
C THR A 86 -26.30 -16.84 9.08
N ALA A 87 -27.12 -16.30 8.16
CA ALA A 87 -28.51 -15.96 8.44
C ALA A 87 -29.37 -17.20 8.76
N THR A 88 -29.03 -18.40 8.26
CA THR A 88 -29.75 -19.61 8.62
C THR A 88 -29.66 -20.00 10.09
N GLY A 89 -28.61 -19.52 10.80
CA GLY A 89 -28.45 -19.73 12.25
C GLY A 89 -29.30 -18.80 13.11
N GLY A 90 -29.81 -17.73 12.54
CA GLY A 90 -30.56 -16.70 13.27
C GLY A 90 -29.66 -15.72 14.05
N TRP A 91 -30.31 -14.63 14.49
CA TRP A 91 -29.61 -13.51 15.16
C TRP A 91 -29.04 -13.87 16.53
N GLU A 92 -29.75 -14.69 17.29
CA GLU A 92 -29.29 -15.15 18.61
C GLU A 92 -28.05 -16.02 18.53
N ALA A 93 -28.02 -17.00 17.60
CA ALA A 93 -26.86 -17.86 17.39
C ALA A 93 -25.65 -17.06 16.91
N PHE A 94 -25.86 -16.04 16.07
CA PHE A 94 -24.80 -15.15 15.63
C PHE A 94 -24.17 -14.41 16.82
N TRP A 95 -24.97 -13.76 17.66
CA TRP A 95 -24.46 -13.04 18.82
C TRP A 95 -23.84 -13.97 19.87
N ALA A 96 -24.46 -15.11 20.14
CA ALA A 96 -23.89 -16.12 21.03
C ALA A 96 -22.49 -16.60 20.57
N THR A 97 -22.33 -16.80 19.24
CA THR A 97 -21.03 -17.18 18.68
C THR A 97 -20.00 -16.06 18.81
N ILE A 98 -20.34 -14.83 18.40
CA ILE A 98 -19.35 -13.72 18.38
C ILE A 98 -18.99 -13.27 19.79
N SER A 99 -19.92 -13.30 20.73
CA SER A 99 -19.66 -12.91 22.13
C SER A 99 -18.95 -14.01 22.93
N ALA A 100 -18.76 -15.19 22.36
CA ALA A 100 -18.03 -16.28 23.03
C ALA A 100 -16.59 -15.81 23.40
N PRO A 101 -16.11 -16.06 24.64
CA PRO A 101 -14.80 -15.59 25.09
C PRO A 101 -13.65 -16.02 24.18
N ARG A 102 -13.73 -17.22 23.62
CA ARG A 102 -12.73 -17.76 22.69
C ARG A 102 -12.68 -16.97 21.37
N VAL A 103 -13.83 -16.57 20.83
CA VAL A 103 -13.91 -15.76 19.59
C VAL A 103 -13.40 -14.35 19.85
N LEU A 104 -13.77 -13.74 20.98
CA LEU A 104 -13.27 -12.42 21.33
C LEU A 104 -11.75 -12.42 21.57
N ALA A 105 -11.19 -13.47 22.19
CA ALA A 105 -9.75 -13.61 22.36
C ALA A 105 -9.04 -13.74 21.01
N SER A 106 -9.57 -14.58 20.09
CA SER A 106 -9.00 -14.73 18.75
C SER A 106 -9.07 -13.44 17.91
N PHE A 107 -10.14 -12.66 18.04
CA PHE A 107 -10.25 -11.35 17.39
C PHE A 107 -9.24 -10.34 17.94
N ARG A 108 -9.13 -10.25 19.28
CA ARG A 108 -8.13 -9.37 19.91
C ARG A 108 -6.72 -9.71 19.44
N LEU A 109 -6.38 -10.98 19.36
CA LEU A 109 -5.07 -11.41 18.89
C LEU A 109 -4.90 -11.09 17.40
N SER A 110 -5.85 -11.47 16.53
CA SER A 110 -5.73 -11.25 15.08
C SER A 110 -5.59 -9.77 14.72
N PHE A 111 -6.52 -8.94 15.19
CA PHE A 111 -6.51 -7.51 14.88
C PHE A 111 -5.40 -6.77 15.63
N GLY A 112 -5.15 -7.12 16.89
CA GLY A 112 -4.10 -6.50 17.71
C GLY A 112 -2.70 -6.80 17.18
N ALA A 113 -2.41 -8.06 16.87
CA ALA A 113 -1.12 -8.45 16.29
C ALA A 113 -0.92 -7.87 14.89
N ALA A 114 -1.97 -7.88 14.04
CA ALA A 114 -1.90 -7.28 12.71
C ALA A 114 -1.65 -5.76 12.77
N LEU A 115 -2.33 -5.06 13.68
CA LEU A 115 -2.14 -3.62 13.88
C LEU A 115 -0.73 -3.30 14.38
N ALA A 116 -0.25 -4.03 15.38
CA ALA A 116 1.09 -3.86 15.93
C ALA A 116 2.17 -4.19 14.88
N ALA A 117 1.99 -5.28 14.11
CA ALA A 117 2.90 -5.65 13.03
C ALA A 117 2.93 -4.61 11.91
N ALA A 118 1.77 -4.10 11.49
CA ALA A 118 1.69 -3.04 10.49
C ALA A 118 2.34 -1.73 10.98
N ALA A 119 2.16 -1.38 12.26
CA ALA A 119 2.80 -0.20 12.85
C ALA A 119 4.34 -0.35 12.91
N LEU A 120 4.83 -1.52 13.30
CA LEU A 120 6.27 -1.82 13.28
C LEU A 120 6.82 -1.77 11.85
N ASN A 121 6.10 -2.38 10.91
CA ASN A 121 6.47 -2.36 9.49
C ASN A 121 6.44 -0.96 8.90
N ALA A 122 5.54 -0.06 9.35
CA ALA A 122 5.54 1.33 8.92
C ALA A 122 6.85 2.04 9.31
N VAL A 123 7.41 1.75 10.48
CA VAL A 123 8.68 2.33 10.93
C VAL A 123 9.86 1.68 10.20
N PHE A 124 10.00 0.36 10.31
CA PHE A 124 11.15 -0.34 9.74
C PHE A 124 11.11 -0.45 8.21
N GLY A 125 9.91 -0.54 7.63
CA GLY A 125 9.72 -0.50 6.18
C GLY A 125 10.07 0.88 5.60
N LEU A 126 9.74 1.97 6.29
CA LEU A 126 10.21 3.31 5.93
C LEU A 126 11.74 3.42 5.98
N LEU A 127 12.37 2.89 7.05
CA LEU A 127 13.83 2.88 7.16
C LEU A 127 14.48 2.07 6.03
N LEU A 128 13.95 0.88 5.74
CA LEU A 128 14.45 0.05 4.64
C LEU A 128 14.26 0.72 3.28
N ALA A 129 13.07 1.27 3.01
CA ALA A 129 12.80 2.02 1.79
C ALA A 129 13.77 3.21 1.65
N TRP A 130 14.02 3.93 2.75
CA TRP A 130 14.98 5.04 2.79
C TRP A 130 16.39 4.57 2.43
N VAL A 131 16.89 3.51 3.08
CA VAL A 131 18.22 2.97 2.82
C VAL A 131 18.35 2.47 1.37
N LEU A 132 17.33 1.78 0.87
CA LEU A 132 17.32 1.28 -0.51
C LEU A 132 17.21 2.38 -1.55
N SER A 133 16.54 3.49 -1.28
CA SER A 133 16.38 4.59 -2.25
C SER A 133 17.56 5.57 -2.22
N ARG A 134 18.05 5.93 -1.03
CA ARG A 134 19.01 7.03 -0.84
C ARG A 134 20.47 6.61 -0.81
N TYR A 135 20.78 5.33 -0.49
CA TYR A 135 22.16 4.87 -0.35
C TYR A 135 22.55 3.89 -1.45
N ARG A 136 23.80 4.01 -1.89
CA ARG A 136 24.44 3.05 -2.80
C ARG A 136 25.48 2.26 -2.02
N PHE A 137 25.27 0.97 -1.84
CA PHE A 137 26.16 0.08 -1.12
C PHE A 137 26.28 -1.27 -1.83
N PRO A 138 27.39 -2.02 -1.63
CA PRO A 138 27.53 -3.35 -2.19
C PRO A 138 26.47 -4.27 -1.58
N GLY A 139 25.79 -5.08 -2.40
CA GLY A 139 24.72 -5.96 -1.93
C GLY A 139 23.31 -5.32 -1.88
N ARG A 140 23.13 -4.03 -2.26
CA ARG A 140 21.80 -3.39 -2.31
C ARG A 140 20.75 -4.24 -3.03
N ARG A 141 21.12 -4.85 -4.18
CA ARG A 141 20.22 -5.73 -4.96
C ARG A 141 19.80 -6.98 -4.19
N ILE A 142 20.68 -7.53 -3.36
CA ILE A 142 20.39 -8.70 -2.53
C ILE A 142 19.40 -8.30 -1.42
N VAL A 143 19.64 -7.18 -0.74
CA VAL A 143 18.73 -6.68 0.29
C VAL A 143 17.36 -6.35 -0.30
N ASP A 144 17.33 -5.73 -1.49
CA ASP A 144 16.09 -5.41 -2.20
C ASP A 144 15.31 -6.70 -2.57
N ALA A 145 16.00 -7.74 -3.08
CA ALA A 145 15.39 -9.04 -3.36
C ALA A 145 14.91 -9.76 -2.07
N LEU A 146 15.62 -9.61 -0.94
CA LEU A 146 15.23 -10.20 0.34
C LEU A 146 13.94 -9.56 0.89
N VAL A 147 13.68 -8.29 0.59
CA VAL A 147 12.42 -7.63 0.96
C VAL A 147 11.23 -8.30 0.27
N ASP A 148 11.39 -8.80 -0.96
CA ASP A 148 10.31 -9.46 -1.70
C ASP A 148 10.15 -10.95 -1.35
N LEU A 149 11.09 -11.52 -0.61
CA LEU A 149 11.07 -12.93 -0.23
C LEU A 149 9.73 -13.38 0.42
N PRO A 150 9.13 -12.59 1.35
CA PRO A 150 7.84 -12.96 1.95
C PRO A 150 6.67 -13.06 0.96
N ILE A 151 6.73 -12.32 -0.16
CA ILE A 151 5.70 -12.39 -1.21
C ILE A 151 5.95 -13.61 -2.11
N ALA A 152 7.21 -13.92 -2.37
CA ALA A 152 7.60 -15.02 -3.26
C ALA A 152 7.43 -16.41 -2.62
N LEU A 153 7.57 -16.51 -1.30
CA LEU A 153 7.45 -17.77 -0.57
C LEU A 153 5.97 -18.15 -0.36
N PRO A 154 5.61 -19.43 -0.53
CA PRO A 154 4.35 -19.94 0.00
C PRO A 154 4.27 -19.67 1.50
N THR A 155 3.15 -19.12 1.96
CA THR A 155 2.99 -18.69 3.37
C THR A 155 3.22 -19.83 4.37
N ALA A 156 2.82 -21.05 4.03
CA ALA A 156 3.07 -22.23 4.84
C ALA A 156 4.59 -22.51 5.02
N VAL A 157 5.36 -22.37 3.94
CA VAL A 157 6.83 -22.55 3.99
C VAL A 157 7.48 -21.49 4.87
N ALA A 158 7.03 -20.25 4.74
CA ALA A 158 7.47 -19.16 5.61
C ALA A 158 7.18 -19.47 7.10
N GLY A 159 5.98 -19.98 7.41
CA GLY A 159 5.60 -20.38 8.76
C GLY A 159 6.48 -21.49 9.33
N ILE A 160 6.73 -22.53 8.54
CA ILE A 160 7.63 -23.63 8.94
C ILE A 160 9.05 -23.13 9.19
N ALA A 161 9.58 -22.30 8.29
CA ALA A 161 10.93 -21.72 8.43
C ALA A 161 11.03 -20.83 9.68
N LEU A 162 10.05 -19.96 9.91
CA LEU A 162 10.02 -19.14 11.12
C LEU A 162 9.90 -19.99 12.40
N THR A 163 9.07 -21.04 12.36
CA THR A 163 8.95 -21.97 13.50
C THR A 163 10.27 -22.68 13.80
N ALA A 164 10.94 -23.21 12.77
CA ALA A 164 12.23 -23.86 12.91
C ALA A 164 13.30 -22.90 13.49
N LEU A 165 13.25 -21.63 13.11
CA LEU A 165 14.20 -20.62 13.56
C LEU A 165 13.96 -20.19 15.02
N TYR A 166 12.67 -20.01 15.41
CA TYR A 166 12.27 -19.46 16.70
C TYR A 166 11.81 -20.51 17.73
N ALA A 167 11.73 -21.79 17.37
CA ALA A 167 11.48 -22.86 18.33
C ALA A 167 12.59 -22.90 19.40
N PRO A 168 12.33 -23.43 20.61
CA PRO A 168 13.34 -23.48 21.70
C PRO A 168 14.67 -24.15 21.30
N ASN A 169 14.63 -25.08 20.35
CA ASN A 169 15.79 -25.78 19.77
C ASN A 169 16.30 -25.14 18.46
N GLY A 170 15.68 -24.05 17.99
CA GLY A 170 16.08 -23.31 16.80
C GLY A 170 17.25 -22.35 17.07
N TRP A 171 17.83 -21.82 16.01
CA TRP A 171 19.00 -20.93 16.11
C TRP A 171 18.72 -19.67 16.94
N ILE A 172 17.61 -18.97 16.69
CA ILE A 172 17.26 -17.76 17.43
C ILE A 172 16.54 -18.15 18.72
N GLY A 173 15.60 -19.11 18.67
CA GLY A 173 14.88 -19.56 19.85
C GLY A 173 15.80 -20.07 20.96
N GLY A 174 16.84 -20.83 20.61
CA GLY A 174 17.86 -21.32 21.58
C GLY A 174 18.66 -20.19 22.25
N LEU A 175 18.86 -19.05 21.56
CA LEU A 175 19.50 -17.86 22.14
C LEU A 175 18.56 -17.08 23.06
N LEU A 176 17.26 -17.11 22.79
CA LEU A 176 16.23 -16.41 23.56
C LEU A 176 15.73 -17.21 24.76
N ALA A 177 15.79 -18.55 24.70
CA ALA A 177 15.31 -19.44 25.74
C ALA A 177 15.97 -19.18 27.13
N PRO A 178 17.30 -18.96 27.27
CA PRO A 178 17.92 -18.61 28.53
C PRO A 178 17.44 -17.28 29.13
N LEU A 179 16.91 -16.37 28.28
CA LEU A 179 16.35 -15.09 28.69
C LEU A 179 14.86 -15.20 29.09
N GLY A 180 14.29 -16.40 29.07
CA GLY A 180 12.88 -16.65 29.35
C GLY A 180 11.93 -16.17 28.21
N ILE A 181 12.46 -15.82 27.03
CA ILE A 181 11.68 -15.34 25.92
C ILE A 181 11.35 -16.50 24.97
N GLN A 182 10.08 -16.87 24.93
CA GLN A 182 9.56 -17.86 24.01
C GLN A 182 8.79 -17.16 22.88
N VAL A 183 9.21 -17.38 21.64
CA VAL A 183 8.58 -16.79 20.43
C VAL A 183 7.65 -17.80 19.78
N ALA A 184 8.15 -18.97 19.36
CA ALA A 184 7.32 -19.99 18.75
C ALA A 184 6.24 -20.50 19.69
N PHE A 185 5.06 -20.81 19.16
CA PHE A 185 3.88 -21.31 19.88
C PHE A 185 3.28 -20.31 20.88
N THR A 186 3.52 -19.02 20.66
CA THR A 186 3.00 -17.93 21.49
C THR A 186 2.42 -16.81 20.64
N PRO A 187 1.67 -15.84 21.23
CA PRO A 187 1.23 -14.63 20.51
C PRO A 187 2.37 -13.82 19.88
N VAL A 188 3.58 -13.90 20.47
CA VAL A 188 4.78 -13.25 19.92
C VAL A 188 5.15 -13.87 18.57
N GLY A 189 5.03 -15.20 18.43
CA GLY A 189 5.24 -15.88 17.14
C GLY A 189 4.25 -15.43 16.08
N VAL A 190 2.98 -15.23 16.43
CA VAL A 190 1.97 -14.64 15.53
C VAL A 190 2.45 -13.27 15.06
N PHE A 191 2.84 -12.40 15.99
CA PHE A 191 3.33 -11.07 15.68
C PHE A 191 4.54 -11.08 14.72
N VAL A 192 5.54 -11.93 14.99
CA VAL A 192 6.74 -12.08 14.15
C VAL A 192 6.38 -12.53 12.73
N ALA A 193 5.47 -13.51 12.59
CA ALA A 193 5.00 -13.95 11.28
C ALA A 193 4.31 -12.81 10.50
N LEU A 194 3.47 -12.03 11.19
CA LEU A 194 2.76 -10.90 10.56
C LEU A 194 3.72 -9.75 10.19
N VAL A 195 4.76 -9.50 10.98
CA VAL A 195 5.83 -8.55 10.63
C VAL A 195 6.55 -9.01 9.36
N PHE A 196 6.96 -10.28 9.31
CA PHE A 196 7.62 -10.85 8.14
C PHE A 196 6.77 -10.70 6.88
N VAL A 197 5.51 -11.14 6.91
CA VAL A 197 4.60 -11.11 5.75
C VAL A 197 4.22 -9.67 5.35
N GLY A 198 4.10 -8.76 6.32
CA GLY A 198 3.65 -7.39 6.10
C GLY A 198 4.73 -6.42 5.59
N LEU A 199 6.01 -6.71 5.85
CA LEU A 199 7.14 -5.81 5.57
C LEU A 199 7.22 -5.32 4.11
N PRO A 200 7.14 -6.19 3.09
CA PRO A 200 7.26 -5.77 1.70
C PRO A 200 6.18 -4.78 1.26
N PHE A 201 4.97 -4.87 1.82
CA PHE A 201 3.88 -3.97 1.45
C PHE A 201 4.18 -2.52 1.79
N VAL A 202 4.83 -2.26 2.93
CA VAL A 202 5.25 -0.91 3.31
C VAL A 202 6.41 -0.46 2.44
N VAL A 203 7.45 -1.29 2.29
CA VAL A 203 8.65 -0.93 1.51
C VAL A 203 8.28 -0.59 0.08
N ARG A 204 7.51 -1.47 -0.61
CA ARG A 204 7.13 -1.29 -2.02
C ARG A 204 6.13 -0.17 -2.27
N THR A 205 5.44 0.29 -1.24
CA THR A 205 4.56 1.47 -1.35
C THR A 205 5.33 2.77 -1.13
N VAL A 206 6.32 2.78 -0.25
CA VAL A 206 7.07 3.98 0.13
C VAL A 206 8.25 4.24 -0.81
N GLN A 207 8.95 3.18 -1.24
CA GLN A 207 10.17 3.28 -2.06
C GLN A 207 9.98 4.09 -3.35
N PRO A 208 8.96 3.86 -4.20
CA PRO A 208 8.77 4.65 -5.42
C PRO A 208 8.55 6.13 -5.12
N VAL A 209 7.77 6.45 -4.10
CA VAL A 209 7.51 7.84 -3.72
C VAL A 209 8.78 8.53 -3.22
N LEU A 210 9.66 7.81 -2.50
CA LEU A 210 10.98 8.31 -2.12
C LEU A 210 11.90 8.57 -3.32
N GLU A 211 11.80 7.75 -4.35
CA GLU A 211 12.57 7.90 -5.58
C GLU A 211 12.04 9.06 -6.44
N ASP A 212 10.73 9.35 -6.38
CA ASP A 212 10.06 10.45 -7.09
C ASP A 212 10.22 11.82 -6.41
N ILE A 213 10.59 11.86 -5.11
CA ILE A 213 10.84 13.13 -4.43
C ILE A 213 12.10 13.78 -5.02
N GLU A 214 11.91 14.92 -5.67
CA GLU A 214 12.98 15.72 -6.25
C GLU A 214 13.96 16.18 -5.17
N HIS A 215 15.25 15.91 -5.37
CA HIS A 215 16.31 16.37 -4.46
C HIS A 215 16.35 17.88 -4.30
N GLU A 216 15.87 18.62 -5.31
CA GLU A 216 15.79 20.08 -5.30
C GLU A 216 15.00 20.64 -4.11
N GLN A 217 13.94 19.95 -3.67
CA GLN A 217 13.15 20.38 -2.50
C GLN A 217 13.94 20.27 -1.19
N GLU A 218 14.73 19.19 -1.06
CA GLU A 218 15.59 18.96 0.10
C GLU A 218 16.78 19.95 0.10
N GLU A 219 17.38 20.20 -1.08
CA GLU A 219 18.46 21.15 -1.27
C GLU A 219 18.00 22.60 -1.04
N ALA A 220 16.81 22.98 -1.51
CA ALA A 220 16.22 24.29 -1.24
C ALA A 220 16.01 24.52 0.25
N ALA A 221 15.49 23.53 0.98
CA ALA A 221 15.33 23.61 2.42
C ALA A 221 16.70 23.74 3.15
N ALA A 222 17.70 22.97 2.70
CA ALA A 222 19.07 23.05 3.24
C ALA A 222 19.72 24.43 2.97
N SER A 223 19.49 25.01 1.79
CA SER A 223 19.99 26.37 1.43
C SER A 223 19.37 27.46 2.30
N LEU A 224 18.15 27.23 2.81
CA LEU A 224 17.49 28.10 3.80
C LEU A 224 17.96 27.83 5.25
N GLY A 225 19.01 27.00 5.45
CA GLY A 225 19.59 26.70 6.76
C GLY A 225 18.88 25.59 7.54
N ALA A 226 17.99 24.79 6.92
CA ALA A 226 17.37 23.68 7.59
C ALA A 226 18.37 22.54 7.85
N THR A 227 18.37 22.00 9.07
CA THR A 227 19.17 20.81 9.41
C THR A 227 18.57 19.57 8.73
N PRO A 228 19.36 18.47 8.49
CA PRO A 228 18.86 17.25 7.88
C PRO A 228 17.63 16.67 8.61
N TRP A 229 17.57 16.80 9.94
CA TRP A 229 16.43 16.38 10.74
C TRP A 229 15.18 17.23 10.48
N GLN A 230 15.36 18.56 10.29
CA GLN A 230 14.25 19.45 9.92
C GLN A 230 13.75 19.17 8.50
N VAL A 231 14.66 18.91 7.54
CA VAL A 231 14.30 18.51 6.17
C VAL A 231 13.46 17.23 6.22
N PHE A 232 13.92 16.19 6.93
CA PHE A 232 13.18 14.95 7.06
C PHE A 232 11.75 15.17 7.61
N TRP A 233 11.60 15.86 8.74
CA TRP A 233 10.30 16.01 9.40
C TRP A 233 9.36 17.02 8.72
N ARG A 234 9.88 18.06 8.07
CA ARG A 234 9.08 19.15 7.50
C ARG A 234 8.86 19.03 5.99
N VAL A 235 9.74 18.34 5.27
CA VAL A 235 9.68 18.20 3.81
C VAL A 235 9.39 16.75 3.44
N THR A 236 10.31 15.84 3.74
CA THR A 236 10.26 14.45 3.23
C THR A 236 9.14 13.64 3.86
N LEU A 237 9.03 13.58 5.20
CA LEU A 237 8.01 12.79 5.88
C LEU A 237 6.57 13.23 5.56
N PRO A 238 6.24 14.54 5.47
CA PRO A 238 4.91 14.97 5.03
C PRO A 238 4.56 14.51 3.62
N ALA A 239 5.51 14.51 2.68
CA ALA A 239 5.32 14.00 1.33
C ALA A 239 5.11 12.48 1.30
N LEU A 240 5.75 11.73 2.20
CA LEU A 240 5.62 10.27 2.33
C LEU A 240 4.38 9.81 3.08
N ARG A 241 3.72 10.66 3.86
CA ARG A 241 2.57 10.27 4.71
C ARG A 241 1.49 9.50 3.96
N PRO A 242 1.03 9.90 2.76
CA PRO A 242 0.03 9.15 2.01
C PRO A 242 0.50 7.73 1.65
N ALA A 243 1.73 7.59 1.16
CA ALA A 243 2.33 6.31 0.81
C ALA A 243 2.52 5.40 2.03
N LEU A 244 3.00 5.98 3.14
CA LEU A 244 3.21 5.25 4.39
C LEU A 244 1.88 4.74 4.97
N LEU A 245 0.82 5.54 4.95
CA LEU A 245 -0.51 5.13 5.37
C LEU A 245 -1.10 4.05 4.45
N THR A 246 -0.84 4.14 3.15
CA THR A 246 -1.25 3.10 2.19
C THR A 246 -0.51 1.79 2.46
N GLY A 247 0.81 1.84 2.65
CA GLY A 247 1.62 0.67 3.01
C GLY A 247 1.19 0.04 4.33
N PHE A 248 0.92 0.88 5.35
CA PHE A 248 0.36 0.43 6.62
C PHE A 248 -0.99 -0.28 6.45
N ALA A 249 -1.92 0.31 5.68
CA ALA A 249 -3.24 -0.28 5.43
C ALA A 249 -3.14 -1.62 4.71
N LEU A 250 -2.26 -1.73 3.71
CA LEU A 250 -2.01 -2.98 2.97
C LEU A 250 -1.39 -4.05 3.87
N ALA A 251 -0.37 -3.69 4.66
CA ALA A 251 0.26 -4.61 5.61
C ALA A 251 -0.74 -5.09 6.68
N PHE A 252 -1.58 -4.19 7.19
CA PHE A 252 -2.64 -4.52 8.13
C PHE A 252 -3.68 -5.46 7.52
N ALA A 253 -4.22 -5.12 6.34
CA ALA A 253 -5.21 -5.95 5.64
C ALA A 253 -4.66 -7.36 5.34
N ARG A 254 -3.40 -7.41 4.89
CA ARG A 254 -2.70 -8.68 4.63
C ARG A 254 -2.53 -9.49 5.92
N GLY A 255 -2.15 -8.83 7.02
CA GLY A 255 -1.94 -9.46 8.33
C GLY A 255 -3.22 -10.02 8.94
N VAL A 256 -4.34 -9.30 8.85
CA VAL A 256 -5.63 -9.77 9.38
C VAL A 256 -6.09 -11.06 8.70
N GLY A 257 -5.88 -11.19 7.39
CA GLY A 257 -6.24 -12.38 6.62
C GLY A 257 -5.18 -13.48 6.61
N GLU A 258 -4.07 -13.33 7.35
CA GLU A 258 -2.99 -14.32 7.33
C GLU A 258 -3.38 -15.59 8.11
N TYR A 259 -3.21 -16.72 7.44
CA TYR A 259 -3.45 -18.04 8.01
C TYR A 259 -2.22 -18.95 7.86
N GLY A 260 -1.66 -19.01 6.65
CA GLY A 260 -0.69 -20.04 6.26
C GLY A 260 0.61 -20.02 7.05
N SER A 261 1.19 -18.82 7.32
CA SER A 261 2.41 -18.72 8.13
C SER A 261 2.12 -18.87 9.63
N VAL A 262 0.96 -18.37 10.06
CA VAL A 262 0.61 -18.34 11.47
C VAL A 262 0.27 -19.73 12.01
N ILE A 263 -0.37 -20.60 11.23
CA ILE A 263 -0.77 -21.95 11.68
C ILE A 263 0.39 -22.75 12.25
N PHE A 264 1.59 -22.59 11.69
CA PHE A 264 2.77 -23.34 12.14
C PHE A 264 3.44 -22.72 13.38
N ILE A 265 3.53 -21.38 13.43
CA ILE A 265 4.27 -20.70 14.51
C ILE A 265 3.41 -20.38 15.73
N ALA A 266 2.07 -20.29 15.57
CA ALA A 266 1.17 -19.93 16.66
C ALA A 266 0.92 -21.04 17.68
N GLY A 267 1.03 -22.32 17.26
CA GLY A 267 0.71 -23.47 18.11
C GLY A 267 -0.77 -23.64 18.42
N ASN A 268 -1.64 -22.80 17.87
CA ASN A 268 -3.11 -22.88 17.92
C ASN A 268 -3.70 -23.15 19.32
N MET A 269 -3.17 -22.52 20.36
CA MET A 269 -3.69 -22.71 21.73
C MET A 269 -4.94 -21.86 21.95
N PRO A 270 -6.10 -22.47 22.26
CA PRO A 270 -7.34 -21.74 22.51
C PRO A 270 -7.14 -20.67 23.58
N MET A 271 -7.74 -19.50 23.39
CA MET A 271 -7.66 -18.33 24.29
C MET A 271 -6.28 -17.68 24.42
N VAL A 272 -5.20 -18.26 23.87
CA VAL A 272 -3.83 -17.78 24.02
C VAL A 272 -3.23 -17.34 22.69
N SER A 273 -3.08 -18.24 21.72
CA SER A 273 -2.39 -17.98 20.45
C SER A 273 -3.23 -18.31 19.21
N GLU A 274 -4.50 -18.65 19.40
CA GLU A 274 -5.44 -18.94 18.32
C GLU A 274 -5.92 -17.67 17.65
N ILE A 275 -5.66 -17.51 16.35
CA ILE A 275 -6.15 -16.39 15.54
C ILE A 275 -7.52 -16.68 14.92
N ALA A 276 -8.28 -15.65 14.54
CA ALA A 276 -9.63 -15.81 14.00
C ALA A 276 -9.69 -16.66 12.72
N PRO A 277 -8.79 -16.55 11.72
CA PRO A 277 -8.79 -17.47 10.58
C PRO A 277 -8.60 -18.94 10.98
N LEU A 278 -7.76 -19.19 11.98
CA LEU A 278 -7.53 -20.54 12.50
C LEU A 278 -8.78 -21.11 13.19
N LEU A 279 -9.47 -20.26 13.97
CA LEU A 279 -10.71 -20.64 14.65
C LEU A 279 -11.83 -20.94 13.64
N ILE A 280 -11.90 -20.22 12.51
CA ILE A 280 -12.83 -20.53 11.42
C ILE A 280 -12.59 -21.94 10.89
N ILE A 281 -11.34 -22.31 10.61
CA ILE A 281 -11.00 -23.67 10.14
C ILE A 281 -11.34 -24.72 11.20
N THR A 282 -11.01 -24.47 12.46
CA THR A 282 -11.37 -25.39 13.56
C THR A 282 -12.87 -25.63 13.64
N LYS A 283 -13.69 -24.58 13.44
CA LYS A 283 -15.16 -24.70 13.37
C LYS A 283 -15.63 -25.51 12.15
N LEU A 284 -14.98 -25.32 11.00
CA LEU A 284 -15.29 -26.10 9.78
C LEU A 284 -14.95 -27.59 9.98
N GLU A 285 -13.84 -27.92 10.61
CA GLU A 285 -13.43 -29.29 10.94
C GLU A 285 -14.41 -29.97 11.92
N GLN A 286 -15.05 -29.15 12.77
CA GLN A 286 -16.11 -29.61 13.68
C GLN A 286 -17.49 -29.70 13.02
N TYR A 287 -17.60 -29.44 11.71
CA TYR A 287 -18.86 -29.34 10.95
C TYR A 287 -19.80 -28.23 11.44
N ASP A 288 -19.30 -27.29 12.25
CA ASP A 288 -20.08 -26.12 12.70
C ASP A 288 -19.99 -25.00 11.63
N TYR A 289 -20.66 -25.22 10.51
CA TYR A 289 -20.64 -24.28 9.39
C TYR A 289 -21.30 -22.93 9.74
N VAL A 290 -22.31 -22.92 10.60
CA VAL A 290 -22.99 -21.69 11.02
C VAL A 290 -22.05 -20.85 11.89
N GLY A 291 -21.40 -21.47 12.87
CA GLY A 291 -20.41 -20.79 13.71
C GLY A 291 -19.20 -20.28 12.90
N ALA A 292 -18.69 -21.11 11.97
CA ALA A 292 -17.58 -20.70 11.10
C ALA A 292 -17.93 -19.49 10.24
N THR A 293 -19.11 -19.50 9.59
CA THR A 293 -19.55 -18.39 8.75
C THR A 293 -19.89 -17.11 9.58
N ALA A 294 -20.43 -17.29 10.79
CA ALA A 294 -20.67 -16.16 11.70
C ALA A 294 -19.35 -15.43 12.07
N ILE A 295 -18.30 -16.19 12.42
CA ILE A 295 -16.97 -15.63 12.71
C ILE A 295 -16.39 -14.96 11.46
N ALA A 296 -16.52 -15.57 10.28
CA ALA A 296 -16.02 -15.02 9.02
C ALA A 296 -16.72 -13.70 8.65
N VAL A 297 -18.07 -13.63 8.80
CA VAL A 297 -18.85 -12.41 8.54
C VAL A 297 -18.47 -11.30 9.52
N ALA A 298 -18.32 -11.62 10.80
CA ALA A 298 -17.91 -10.64 11.79
C ALA A 298 -16.49 -10.12 11.52
N MET A 299 -15.56 -11.01 11.17
CA MET A 299 -14.20 -10.65 10.80
C MET A 299 -14.18 -9.74 9.56
N LEU A 300 -14.98 -10.06 8.54
CA LEU A 300 -15.13 -9.24 7.34
C LEU A 300 -15.68 -7.84 7.68
N ALA A 301 -16.73 -7.77 8.51
CA ALA A 301 -17.33 -6.50 8.93
C ALA A 301 -16.34 -5.62 9.71
N VAL A 302 -15.62 -6.19 10.68
CA VAL A 302 -14.60 -5.45 11.46
C VAL A 302 -13.46 -5.00 10.55
N SER A 303 -12.96 -5.87 9.67
CA SER A 303 -11.91 -5.52 8.69
C SER A 303 -12.35 -4.38 7.78
N PHE A 304 -13.57 -4.45 7.27
CA PHE A 304 -14.13 -3.40 6.40
C PHE A 304 -14.21 -2.06 7.13
N VAL A 305 -14.72 -2.04 8.36
CA VAL A 305 -14.83 -0.80 9.17
C VAL A 305 -13.45 -0.20 9.45
N LEU A 306 -12.46 -1.05 9.82
CA LEU A 306 -11.10 -0.59 10.09
C LEU A 306 -10.41 -0.05 8.84
N LEU A 307 -10.52 -0.74 7.71
CA LEU A 307 -9.96 -0.27 6.44
C LEU A 307 -10.66 1.01 5.95
N LEU A 308 -11.98 1.11 6.11
CA LEU A 308 -12.72 2.33 5.80
C LEU A 308 -12.24 3.49 6.66
N ALA A 309 -12.04 3.27 7.96
CA ALA A 309 -11.52 4.29 8.86
C ALA A 309 -10.12 4.77 8.45
N ILE A 310 -9.22 3.85 8.08
CA ILE A 310 -7.88 4.17 7.58
C ILE A 310 -7.97 4.97 6.28
N ASN A 311 -8.81 4.55 5.31
CA ASN A 311 -8.97 5.23 4.03
C ASN A 311 -9.58 6.64 4.19
N LEU A 312 -10.53 6.82 5.10
CA LEU A 312 -11.09 8.13 5.42
C LEU A 312 -10.05 9.06 6.06
N LEU A 313 -9.19 8.51 6.91
CA LEU A 313 -8.07 9.25 7.50
C LEU A 313 -7.07 9.69 6.41
N GLN A 314 -6.71 8.79 5.48
CA GLN A 314 -5.86 9.11 4.33
C GLN A 314 -6.46 10.23 3.48
N GLY A 315 -7.75 10.15 3.15
CA GLY A 315 -8.44 11.17 2.35
C GLY A 315 -8.46 12.55 3.03
N ARG A 316 -8.52 12.60 4.37
CA ARG A 316 -8.44 13.87 5.13
C ARG A 316 -7.03 14.45 5.15
N LEU A 317 -6.00 13.59 5.24
CA LEU A 317 -4.60 14.02 5.26
C LEU A 317 -4.12 14.49 3.89
N ALA A 318 -4.57 13.82 2.81
CA ALA A 318 -4.25 14.21 1.43
C ALA A 318 -4.89 15.54 1.00
N ARG A 319 -6.00 15.97 1.64
CA ARG A 319 -6.70 17.22 1.32
C ARG A 319 -6.15 18.45 2.03
N LYS A 320 -5.26 18.31 3.00
CA LYS A 320 -4.59 19.46 3.61
C LYS A 320 -3.41 19.84 2.72
N PRO A 321 -3.45 20.98 2.01
CA PRO A 321 -2.26 21.48 1.34
C PRO A 321 -1.16 21.64 2.38
N ALA A 322 0.07 21.27 2.04
CA ALA A 322 1.23 21.56 2.85
C ALA A 322 1.28 23.09 3.08
N PRO A 323 1.55 23.55 4.30
CA PRO A 323 1.62 24.98 4.62
C PRO A 323 2.73 25.68 3.87
#